data_c1d53883e049a67de1fdf2d40571c911
#
_entry.id   c1d53883e049a67de1fdf2d40571c911
#
_cell.length_a   1.000
_cell.length_b   1.000
_cell.length_c   1.000
_cell.angle_alpha   90.00
_cell.angle_beta   90.00
_cell.angle_gamma   90.00
#
_symmetry.space_group_name_H-M   'P 1'
#
loop_
_entity.id
_entity.type
_entity.pdbx_description
1 polymer ?
#
loop_
_entity_poly.entity_id
_entity_poly.type
_entity_poly.pdbx_seq_one_letter_code
_entity_poly.pdbx_strand_id
1 'polypeptide(L)'
;LKMPRAVEAAAAGTSFESYEGLCEEKYVHDTPQLRSADILFHINGDSMEPDYPNHCTVAVRLTPDLSEGDIGIFSVEGSLYMKELGADGLYSLNPAYQPILAKATGEIRNIGKVTGIVDEQDFATNEEIRMYEAENDARDEE
;
A
#
# COMPACT_ATOMS: atom_id res chain seq x y z
N LEU A 1 20.72 16.25 1.61
CA LEU A 1 20.16 15.22 0.73
C LEU A 1 19.70 14.04 1.56
N LYS A 2 18.40 13.77 1.52
CA LYS A 2 17.86 12.61 2.20
C LYS A 2 18.14 11.37 1.37
N MET A 3 18.76 10.37 1.99
CA MET A 3 19.05 9.12 1.31
C MET A 3 17.75 8.37 1.02
N PRO A 4 17.60 7.77 -0.16
CA PRO A 4 16.43 6.98 -0.45
C PRO A 4 16.34 5.76 0.46
N ARG A 5 15.11 5.39 0.81
CA ARG A 5 14.81 4.21 1.61
C ARG A 5 14.18 3.15 0.72
N ALA A 6 14.66 1.94 0.84
CA ALA A 6 14.05 0.81 0.14
C ALA A 6 12.77 0.39 0.87
N VAL A 7 11.69 0.24 0.13
CA VAL A 7 10.42 -0.29 0.62
C VAL A 7 9.89 -1.31 -0.38
N GLU A 8 9.13 -2.27 0.12
CA GLU A 8 8.47 -3.22 -0.76
C GLU A 8 7.16 -2.63 -1.28
N ALA A 9 6.80 -2.95 -2.51
CA ALA A 9 5.58 -2.50 -3.13
C ALA A 9 4.84 -3.69 -3.73
N ALA A 10 3.53 -3.70 -3.57
CA ALA A 10 2.64 -4.73 -4.08
C ALA A 10 1.41 -4.10 -4.73
N ALA A 11 0.58 -4.88 -5.39
CA ALA A 11 -0.65 -4.40 -6.02
C ALA A 11 -1.88 -4.93 -5.29
N ALA A 12 -2.78 -4.04 -4.88
CA ALA A 12 -4.12 -4.42 -4.46
C ALA A 12 -4.95 -4.77 -5.70
N GLY A 13 -5.90 -5.68 -5.56
CA GLY A 13 -6.66 -6.21 -6.68
C GLY A 13 -6.11 -7.52 -7.21
N THR A 14 -5.00 -8.03 -6.63
CA THR A 14 -4.42 -9.33 -6.94
C THR A 14 -4.81 -10.37 -5.90
N SER A 15 -4.54 -11.65 -6.19
CA SER A 15 -4.74 -12.70 -5.18
C SER A 15 -3.73 -12.55 -4.05
N PHE A 16 -4.13 -12.93 -2.84
CA PHE A 16 -3.26 -12.88 -1.66
C PHE A 16 -2.02 -13.77 -1.84
N GLU A 17 -2.17 -14.91 -2.48
CA GLU A 17 -1.06 -15.81 -2.77
C GLU A 17 -0.02 -15.19 -3.71
N SER A 18 -0.49 -14.38 -4.66
CA SER A 18 0.38 -13.65 -5.58
C SER A 18 1.06 -12.45 -4.95
N TYR A 19 0.49 -11.93 -3.86
CA TYR A 19 0.98 -10.74 -3.16
C TYR A 19 2.45 -10.90 -2.73
N GLU A 20 2.78 -11.97 -2.05
CA GLU A 20 4.16 -12.21 -1.57
C GLU A 20 5.14 -12.42 -2.72
N GLY A 21 4.66 -12.98 -3.84
CA GLY A 21 5.49 -13.23 -5.03
C GLY A 21 5.62 -12.04 -5.96
N LEU A 22 4.78 -11.01 -5.80
CA LEU A 22 4.76 -9.82 -6.65
C LEU A 22 5.32 -8.56 -6.00
N CYS A 23 5.91 -8.70 -4.82
CA CYS A 23 6.54 -7.56 -4.16
C CYS A 23 7.83 -7.20 -4.87
N GLU A 24 8.03 -5.92 -5.14
CA GLU A 24 9.26 -5.39 -5.70
C GLU A 24 9.80 -4.30 -4.79
N GLU A 25 11.10 -4.10 -4.81
CA GLU A 25 11.76 -3.08 -4.02
C GLU A 25 11.67 -1.73 -4.71
N LYS A 26 11.21 -0.72 -3.98
CA LYS A 26 11.15 0.67 -4.44
C LYS A 26 11.94 1.56 -3.52
N TYR A 27 12.58 2.56 -4.07
CA TYR A 27 13.31 3.56 -3.31
C TYR A 27 12.49 4.83 -3.18
N VAL A 28 12.31 5.29 -1.97
CA VAL A 28 11.55 6.50 -1.64
C VAL A 28 12.42 7.44 -0.81
N HIS A 29 12.07 8.72 -0.82
CA HIS A 29 12.72 9.70 0.06
C HIS A 29 12.34 9.39 1.51
N ASP A 30 13.28 9.62 2.42
CA ASP A 30 13.09 9.38 3.85
C ASP A 30 12.30 10.53 4.48
N THR A 31 10.97 10.42 4.43
CA THR A 31 10.06 11.41 5.03
C THR A 31 9.39 10.80 6.26
N PRO A 32 8.88 11.62 7.20
CA PRO A 32 8.18 11.08 8.36
C PRO A 32 7.01 10.17 8.01
N GLN A 33 6.25 10.50 6.98
CA GLN A 33 5.13 9.68 6.52
C GLN A 33 5.60 8.32 6.04
N LEU A 34 6.67 8.29 5.24
CA LEU A 34 7.18 7.05 4.65
C LEU A 34 7.97 6.20 5.65
N ARG A 35 8.51 6.81 6.72
CA ARG A 35 9.17 6.06 7.78
C ARG A 35 8.22 5.15 8.55
N SER A 36 6.96 5.58 8.70
CA SER A 36 5.96 4.78 9.40
C SER A 36 5.28 3.75 8.49
N ALA A 37 5.56 3.77 7.20
CA ALA A 37 5.01 2.81 6.26
C ALA A 37 5.85 1.52 6.26
N ASP A 38 5.17 0.39 6.29
CA ASP A 38 5.82 -0.92 6.20
C ASP A 38 5.88 -1.41 4.76
N ILE A 39 4.88 -1.03 3.96
CA ILE A 39 4.76 -1.46 2.57
C ILE A 39 3.98 -0.42 1.78
N LEU A 40 4.18 -0.42 0.47
CA LEU A 40 3.39 0.39 -0.46
C LEU A 40 2.51 -0.53 -1.30
N PHE A 41 1.27 -0.08 -1.55
CA PHE A 41 0.36 -0.79 -2.45
C PHE A 41 0.02 0.09 -3.64
N HIS A 42 0.17 -0.47 -4.83
CA HIS A 42 -0.30 0.16 -6.07
C HIS A 42 -1.75 -0.26 -6.28
N ILE A 43 -2.65 0.72 -6.42
CA ILE A 43 -4.09 0.48 -6.48
C ILE A 43 -4.54 0.36 -7.93
N ASN A 44 -5.25 -0.72 -8.22
CA ASN A 44 -5.89 -0.94 -9.52
C ASN A 44 -7.40 -0.83 -9.34
N GLY A 45 -8.03 0.02 -10.15
CA GLY A 45 -9.47 0.23 -10.11
C GLY A 45 -9.86 1.58 -9.55
N ASP A 46 -11.14 1.89 -9.62
CA ASP A 46 -11.68 3.20 -9.27
C ASP A 46 -12.66 3.15 -8.09
N SER A 47 -12.69 2.03 -7.35
CA SER A 47 -13.66 1.86 -6.26
C SER A 47 -13.45 2.83 -5.10
N MET A 48 -12.28 3.43 -4.97
CA MET A 48 -11.96 4.39 -3.92
C MET A 48 -11.83 5.82 -4.43
N GLU A 49 -12.26 6.08 -5.67
CA GLU A 49 -12.31 7.43 -6.20
C GLU A 49 -13.47 8.22 -5.57
N PRO A 50 -13.38 9.53 -5.44
CA PRO A 50 -12.30 10.39 -5.96
C PRO A 50 -11.07 10.52 -5.04
N ASP A 51 -11.16 10.07 -3.79
CA ASP A 51 -10.10 10.29 -2.81
C ASP A 51 -8.82 9.54 -3.15
N TYR A 52 -8.95 8.34 -3.71
CA TYR A 52 -7.82 7.50 -4.12
C TYR A 52 -7.99 7.14 -5.59
N PRO A 53 -7.36 7.91 -6.49
CA PRO A 53 -7.52 7.66 -7.93
C PRO A 53 -6.97 6.31 -8.37
N ASN A 54 -7.55 5.78 -9.44
CA ASN A 54 -7.02 4.58 -10.09
C ASN A 54 -5.53 4.76 -10.40
N HIS A 55 -4.74 3.74 -10.12
CA HIS A 55 -3.28 3.71 -10.30
C HIS A 55 -2.48 4.53 -9.28
N CYS A 56 -3.10 5.03 -8.23
CA CYS A 56 -2.33 5.68 -7.16
C CYS A 56 -1.55 4.63 -6.35
N THR A 57 -0.52 5.09 -5.68
CA THR A 57 0.22 4.28 -4.71
C THR A 57 -0.07 4.80 -3.31
N VAL A 58 -0.33 3.90 -2.39
CA VAL A 58 -0.62 4.26 -0.99
C VAL A 58 0.41 3.65 -0.06
N ALA A 59 0.71 4.39 1.01
CA ALA A 59 1.55 3.91 2.10
C ALA A 59 0.68 3.15 3.09
N VAL A 60 1.15 2.01 3.55
CA VAL A 60 0.39 1.10 4.41
C VAL A 60 1.25 0.69 5.60
N ARG A 61 0.67 0.76 6.78
CA ARG A 61 1.23 0.19 7.99
C ARG A 61 0.59 -1.17 8.20
N LEU A 62 1.40 -2.22 8.26
CA LEU A 62 0.91 -3.59 8.47
C LEU A 62 0.44 -3.75 9.90
N THR A 63 -0.86 -3.89 10.09
CA THR A 63 -1.49 -4.05 11.40
C THR A 63 -2.86 -4.68 11.22
N PRO A 64 -3.27 -5.59 12.13
CA PRO A 64 -4.66 -6.06 12.14
C PRO A 64 -5.60 -5.09 12.85
N ASP A 65 -5.08 -4.05 13.51
CA ASP A 65 -5.84 -3.15 14.37
C ASP A 65 -6.38 -1.97 13.55
N LEU A 66 -7.58 -2.16 12.98
CA LEU A 66 -8.30 -1.11 12.28
C LEU A 66 -9.61 -0.82 13.00
N SER A 67 -10.02 0.44 12.97
CA SER A 67 -11.28 0.92 13.53
C SER A 67 -12.25 1.29 12.40
N GLU A 68 -13.54 1.31 12.71
CA GLU A 68 -14.55 1.77 11.76
C GLU A 68 -14.18 3.16 11.24
N GLY A 69 -14.30 3.34 9.93
CA GLY A 69 -13.91 4.56 9.25
C GLY A 69 -12.47 4.57 8.74
N ASP A 70 -11.63 3.64 9.17
CA ASP A 70 -10.27 3.54 8.65
C ASP A 70 -10.27 2.99 7.22
N ILE A 71 -9.38 3.54 6.41
CA ILE A 71 -9.09 3.01 5.08
C ILE A 71 -7.99 1.97 5.25
N GLY A 72 -8.20 0.79 4.70
CA GLY A 72 -7.25 -0.30 4.86
C GLY A 72 -7.15 -1.20 3.65
N ILE A 73 -6.18 -2.11 3.73
CA ILE A 73 -6.03 -3.21 2.79
C ILE A 73 -6.57 -4.47 3.47
N PHE A 74 -7.45 -5.16 2.78
CA PHE A 74 -8.14 -6.34 3.31
C PHE A 74 -8.00 -7.51 2.35
N SER A 75 -7.89 -8.71 2.91
CA SER A 75 -7.97 -9.94 2.14
C SER A 75 -9.38 -10.51 2.29
N VAL A 76 -10.05 -10.71 1.17
CA VAL A 76 -11.41 -11.29 1.12
C VAL A 76 -11.38 -12.44 0.13
N GLU A 77 -11.62 -13.65 0.61
CA GLU A 77 -11.62 -14.84 -0.25
C GLU A 77 -10.36 -14.97 -1.12
N GLY A 78 -9.22 -14.61 -0.55
CA GLY A 78 -7.93 -14.73 -1.22
C GLY A 78 -7.54 -13.56 -2.12
N SER A 79 -8.36 -12.52 -2.21
CA SER A 79 -8.05 -11.32 -3.00
C SER A 79 -7.84 -10.11 -2.11
N LEU A 80 -6.97 -9.20 -2.53
CA LEU A 80 -6.66 -7.97 -1.79
C LEU A 80 -7.51 -6.82 -2.29
N TYR A 81 -8.11 -6.09 -1.35
CA TYR A 81 -8.93 -4.91 -1.64
C TYR A 81 -8.53 -3.75 -0.75
N MET A 82 -8.60 -2.54 -1.30
CA MET A 82 -8.56 -1.31 -0.51
C MET A 82 -9.99 -0.83 -0.31
N LYS A 83 -10.40 -0.70 0.95
CA LYS A 83 -11.78 -0.32 1.31
C LYS A 83 -11.78 0.47 2.61
N GLU A 84 -12.94 1.04 2.95
CA GLU A 84 -13.21 1.63 4.25
C GLU A 84 -13.86 0.59 5.15
N LEU A 85 -13.35 0.44 6.37
CA LEU A 85 -13.92 -0.50 7.33
C LEU A 85 -15.22 0.06 7.90
N GLY A 86 -16.29 -0.72 7.78
CA GLY A 86 -17.58 -0.42 8.39
C GLY A 86 -17.95 -1.43 9.46
N ALA A 87 -19.06 -1.21 10.14
CA ALA A 87 -19.53 -2.09 11.22
C ALA A 87 -19.87 -3.51 10.74
N ASP A 88 -20.35 -3.63 9.52
CA ASP A 88 -20.90 -4.87 8.96
C ASP A 88 -20.19 -5.34 7.70
N GLY A 89 -19.12 -4.68 7.30
CA GLY A 89 -18.41 -5.03 6.07
C GLY A 89 -17.45 -3.96 5.61
N LEU A 90 -17.09 -4.05 4.34
CA LEU A 90 -16.13 -3.17 3.69
C LEU A 90 -16.83 -2.32 2.63
N TYR A 91 -16.54 -1.03 2.63
CA TYR A 91 -17.24 -0.06 1.79
C TYR A 91 -16.27 0.62 0.83
N SER A 92 -16.74 0.79 -0.41
CA SER A 92 -16.04 1.62 -1.39
C SER A 92 -16.42 3.08 -1.19
N LEU A 93 -15.48 4.01 -1.39
CA LEU A 93 -15.79 5.43 -1.38
C LEU A 93 -16.58 5.84 -2.61
N ASN A 94 -16.38 5.12 -3.73
CA ASN A 94 -17.16 5.34 -4.94
C ASN A 94 -18.53 4.67 -4.78
N PRO A 95 -19.63 5.44 -4.82
CA PRO A 95 -20.98 4.90 -4.58
C PRO A 95 -21.48 3.96 -5.67
N ALA A 96 -20.79 3.86 -6.80
CA ALA A 96 -21.15 2.91 -7.86
C ALA A 96 -20.87 1.45 -7.47
N TYR A 97 -20.07 1.23 -6.42
CA TYR A 97 -19.69 -0.10 -5.97
C TYR A 97 -20.51 -0.54 -4.76
N GLN A 98 -20.93 -1.80 -4.80
CA GLN A 98 -21.66 -2.41 -3.68
C GLN A 98 -20.71 -2.75 -2.54
N PRO A 99 -21.16 -2.65 -1.27
CA PRO A 99 -20.32 -3.04 -0.15
C PRO A 99 -20.08 -4.55 -0.13
N ILE A 100 -18.95 -4.94 0.46
CA ILE A 100 -18.62 -6.35 0.73
C ILE A 100 -19.07 -6.63 2.16
N LEU A 101 -20.22 -7.26 2.32
CA LEU A 101 -20.80 -7.52 3.65
C LEU A 101 -20.18 -8.77 4.27
N ALA A 102 -19.81 -8.66 5.54
CA ALA A 102 -19.14 -9.76 6.25
C ALA A 102 -19.98 -11.03 6.32
N LYS A 103 -21.30 -10.91 6.42
CA LYS A 103 -22.20 -12.08 6.48
C LYS A 103 -22.51 -12.69 5.12
N ALA A 104 -22.14 -12.03 4.03
CA ALA A 104 -22.38 -12.54 2.67
C ALA A 104 -21.10 -13.05 2.01
N THR A 105 -19.97 -12.99 2.69
CA THR A 105 -18.67 -13.39 2.18
C THR A 105 -17.99 -14.35 3.15
N GLY A 106 -16.87 -14.92 2.73
CA GLY A 106 -16.02 -15.71 3.59
C GLY A 106 -15.21 -14.85 4.56
N GLU A 107 -14.09 -15.36 4.97
CA GLU A 107 -13.22 -14.69 5.93
C GLU A 107 -12.68 -13.36 5.37
N ILE A 108 -12.83 -12.29 6.15
CA ILE A 108 -12.21 -10.99 5.90
C ILE A 108 -11.03 -10.85 6.86
N ARG A 109 -9.85 -10.59 6.31
CA ARG A 109 -8.63 -10.40 7.09
C ARG A 109 -8.11 -8.98 6.93
N ASN A 110 -7.83 -8.34 8.05
CA ASN A 110 -7.20 -7.01 8.07
C ASN A 110 -5.71 -7.18 7.78
N ILE A 111 -5.23 -6.57 6.70
CA ILE A 111 -3.82 -6.64 6.31
C ILE A 111 -3.08 -5.41 6.82
N GLY A 112 -3.65 -4.22 6.61
CA GLY A 112 -2.98 -3.02 7.06
C GLY A 112 -3.84 -1.78 6.93
N LYS A 113 -3.35 -0.71 7.56
CA LYS A 113 -4.00 0.59 7.54
C LYS A 113 -3.33 1.49 6.51
N VAL A 114 -4.13 2.09 5.64
CA VAL A 114 -3.65 3.08 4.68
C VAL A 114 -3.40 4.39 5.41
N THR A 115 -2.19 4.92 5.30
CA THR A 115 -1.79 6.16 5.99
C THR A 115 -1.75 7.37 5.07
N GLY A 116 -1.73 7.17 3.75
CA GLY A 116 -1.79 8.27 2.81
C GLY A 116 -1.37 7.85 1.41
N ILE A 117 -1.50 8.79 0.47
CA ILE A 117 -1.06 8.62 -0.91
C ILE A 117 0.42 8.97 -0.99
N VAL A 118 1.16 8.16 -1.75
CA VAL A 118 2.57 8.41 -2.06
C VAL A 118 2.62 9.14 -3.40
N ASP A 119 3.12 10.36 -3.38
CA ASP A 119 3.25 11.17 -4.59
C ASP A 119 4.45 10.75 -5.42
N GLU A 120 4.41 11.02 -6.71
CA GLU A 120 5.51 10.71 -7.63
C GLU A 120 6.84 11.29 -7.14
N GLN A 121 6.80 12.51 -6.59
CA GLN A 121 7.99 13.17 -6.05
C GLN A 121 8.55 12.52 -4.79
N ASP A 122 7.80 11.64 -4.14
CA ASP A 122 8.27 10.89 -2.97
C ASP A 122 9.17 9.72 -3.36
N PHE A 123 9.13 9.30 -4.62
CA PHE A 123 10.03 8.27 -5.12
C PHE A 123 11.39 8.86 -5.48
N ALA A 124 12.45 8.13 -5.16
CA ALA A 124 13.80 8.53 -5.50
C ALA A 124 14.00 8.52 -7.02
N THR A 125 14.77 9.47 -7.53
CA THR A 125 15.14 9.50 -8.93
C THR A 125 16.18 8.43 -9.23
N ASN A 126 16.33 8.07 -10.51
CA ASN A 126 17.35 7.10 -10.93
C ASN A 126 18.77 7.55 -10.55
N GLU A 127 19.05 8.87 -10.60
CA GLU A 127 20.32 9.42 -10.19
C GLU A 127 20.56 9.25 -8.70
N GLU A 128 19.55 9.54 -7.88
CA GLU A 128 19.63 9.35 -6.42
C GLU A 128 19.87 7.89 -6.06
N ILE A 129 19.19 6.97 -6.73
CA ILE A 129 19.34 5.53 -6.52
C ILE A 129 20.78 5.10 -6.85
N ARG A 130 21.32 5.57 -7.97
CA ARG A 130 22.69 5.24 -8.37
C ARG A 130 23.72 5.75 -7.36
N MET A 131 23.52 6.96 -6.84
CA MET A 131 24.41 7.53 -5.83
C MET A 131 24.33 6.74 -4.52
N TYR A 132 23.13 6.35 -4.12
CA TYR A 132 22.92 5.55 -2.92
C TYR A 132 23.59 4.18 -3.05
N GLU A 133 23.42 3.51 -4.17
CA GLU A 133 24.04 2.20 -4.42
C GLU A 133 25.57 2.30 -4.45
N ALA A 134 26.10 3.35 -5.06
CA ALA A 134 27.55 3.57 -5.10
C ALA A 134 28.13 3.78 -3.70
N GLU A 135 27.43 4.53 -2.82
CA GLU A 135 27.87 4.72 -1.43
C GLU A 135 27.82 3.41 -0.64
N ASN A 136 26.81 2.60 -0.83
CA ASN A 136 26.71 1.29 -0.17
C ASN A 136 27.78 0.32 -0.66
N ASP A 137 28.06 0.30 -1.96
CA ASP A 137 29.13 -0.54 -2.52
C ASP A 137 30.50 -0.11 -1.96
N ALA A 138 30.75 1.19 -1.82
CA ALA A 138 31.99 1.68 -1.23
C ALA A 138 32.13 1.29 0.24
N ARG A 139 31.04 1.21 0.99
CA ARG A 139 31.05 0.75 2.39
C ARG A 139 31.31 -0.73 2.49
N ASP A 140 30.78 -1.53 1.56
CA ASP A 140 30.95 -2.98 1.55
C ASP A 140 32.39 -3.38 1.20
N GLU A 141 33.13 -2.52 0.49
CA GLU A 141 34.52 -2.74 0.13
C GLU A 141 35.51 -2.42 1.27
N GLU A 142 35.09 -1.75 2.30
CA GLU A 142 35.91 -1.48 3.48
C GLU A 142 35.76 -2.57 4.54
#